data_cd673a12b205202b7a91fc9da2603533
#
_entry.id   cd673a12b205202b7a91fc9da2603533
#
_cell.length_a   1.000
_cell.length_b   1.000
_cell.length_c   1.000
_cell.angle_alpha   90.00
_cell.angle_beta   90.00
_cell.angle_gamma   90.00
#
_symmetry.space_group_name_H-M   'P 1'
#
loop_
_entity.id
_entity.type
_entity.pdbx_description
1 polymer ?
#
loop_
_entity_poly.entity_id
_entity_poly.type
_entity_poly.pdbx_seq_one_letter_code
_entity_poly.pdbx_strand_id
1 'polypeptide(L)' 'MNQQTESILATLHRGQQVTVIYDGRFEQQRLRITGKVCNVDHYWKTLEINKIGIDFSEIQEILT' A
#
# COMPACT_ATOMS: atom_id res chain seq x y z
N MET A 1 4.47 9.73 5.43
CA MET A 1 3.20 9.50 4.68
C MET A 1 2.38 10.79 4.74
N ASN A 2 1.86 11.26 3.62
CA ASN A 2 1.09 12.50 3.61
C ASN A 2 -0.38 12.22 3.99
N GLN A 3 -1.11 13.29 4.27
CA GLN A 3 -2.49 13.20 4.76
C GLN A 3 -3.42 12.55 3.72
N GLN A 4 -3.20 12.83 2.44
CA GLN A 4 -4.02 12.24 1.39
C GLN A 4 -3.84 10.72 1.35
N THR A 5 -2.62 10.25 1.46
CA THR A 5 -2.32 8.82 1.50
C THR A 5 -2.94 8.15 2.72
N GLU A 6 -2.89 8.81 3.88
CA GLU A 6 -3.54 8.30 5.08
C GLU A 6 -5.04 8.18 4.91
N SER A 7 -5.68 9.17 4.26
CA SER A 7 -7.11 9.13 3.98
C SER A 7 -7.47 7.97 3.06
N ILE A 8 -6.65 7.73 2.04
CA ILE A 8 -6.87 6.62 1.11
C ILE A 8 -6.73 5.28 1.84
N LEU A 9 -5.69 5.15 2.67
CA LEU A 9 -5.49 3.91 3.44
C LEU A 9 -6.67 3.62 4.36
N ALA A 10 -7.25 4.65 4.97
CA ALA A 10 -8.35 4.47 5.91
C ALA A 10 -9.59 3.88 5.24
N THR A 11 -9.77 4.13 3.94
CA THR A 11 -10.94 3.66 3.20
C THR A 11 -10.61 2.59 2.17
N LEU A 12 -9.37 2.13 2.17
CA LEU A 12 -8.92 1.13 1.20
C LEU A 12 -9.66 -0.19 1.40
N HIS A 13 -10.04 -0.83 0.30
CA HIS A 13 -10.77 -2.08 0.39
C HIS A 13 -10.35 -3.01 -0.76
N ARG A 14 -10.67 -4.28 -0.58
CA ARG A 14 -10.37 -5.33 -1.54
C ARG A 14 -11.00 -5.03 -2.90
N GLY A 15 -10.22 -5.23 -3.98
CA GLY A 15 -10.70 -5.03 -5.34
C GLY A 15 -10.44 -3.65 -5.89
N GLN A 16 -10.04 -2.71 -5.06
CA GLN A 16 -9.75 -1.35 -5.50
C GLN A 16 -8.41 -1.32 -6.24
N GLN A 17 -8.38 -0.62 -7.37
CA GLN A 17 -7.13 -0.48 -8.13
C GLN A 17 -6.36 0.73 -7.65
N VAL A 18 -5.09 0.54 -7.34
CA VAL A 18 -4.23 1.58 -6.78
C VAL A 18 -2.82 1.44 -7.31
N THR A 19 -2.06 2.53 -7.18
CA THR A 19 -0.61 2.51 -7.34
C THR A 19 -0.02 2.86 -5.98
N VAL A 20 0.91 2.03 -5.51
CA VAL A 20 1.55 2.22 -4.21
C VAL A 20 3.02 2.45 -4.42
N ILE A 21 3.53 3.51 -3.81
CA ILE A 21 4.96 3.81 -3.77
C ILE A 21 5.42 3.51 -2.35
N TYR A 22 6.35 2.59 -2.21
CA TYR A 22 6.74 2.09 -0.89
C TYR A 22 8.23 1.78 -0.86
N ASP A 23 8.77 1.68 0.35
CA ASP A 23 10.17 1.34 0.54
C ASP A 23 10.33 -0.17 0.64
N GLY A 24 11.14 -0.74 -0.26
CA GLY A 24 11.41 -2.16 -0.27
C GLY A 24 12.18 -2.58 0.97
N ARG A 25 11.71 -3.66 1.62
CA ARG A 25 12.29 -4.11 2.88
C ARG A 25 13.71 -4.63 2.71
N PHE A 26 13.94 -5.34 1.62
CA PHE A 26 15.22 -5.98 1.36
C PHE A 26 16.02 -5.25 0.28
N GLU A 27 15.34 -4.57 -0.62
CA GLU A 27 15.96 -3.88 -1.75
C GLU A 27 16.60 -2.55 -1.35
N GLN A 28 16.19 -1.99 -0.21
CA GLN A 28 16.66 -0.70 0.29
C GLN A 28 16.49 0.41 -0.73
N GLN A 29 15.40 0.35 -1.48
CA GLN A 29 15.07 1.35 -2.48
C GLN A 29 13.57 1.53 -2.54
N ARG A 30 13.15 2.65 -3.15
CA ARG A 30 11.75 2.96 -3.33
C ARG A 30 11.21 2.18 -4.52
N LEU A 31 10.10 1.50 -4.31
CA LEU A 31 9.45 0.66 -5.31
C LEU A 31 8.07 1.20 -5.64
N ARG A 32 7.57 0.81 -6.81
CA ARG A 32 6.25 1.19 -7.27
C ARG A 32 5.51 -0.04 -7.77
N ILE A 33 4.27 -0.21 -7.31
CA ILE A 33 3.43 -1.32 -7.73
C ILE A 33 2.03 -0.81 -8.06
N THR A 34 1.47 -1.28 -9.17
CA THR A 34 0.11 -0.93 -9.59
C THR A 34 -0.68 -2.22 -9.71
N GLY A 35 -1.88 -2.23 -9.16
CA GLY A 35 -2.73 -3.41 -9.25
C GLY A 35 -3.95 -3.28 -8.36
N LYS A 36 -4.72 -4.37 -8.28
CA LYS A 36 -5.89 -4.42 -7.42
C LYS A 36 -5.49 -4.91 -6.03
N VAL A 37 -6.08 -4.29 -5.01
CA VAL A 37 -5.87 -4.70 -3.64
C VAL A 37 -6.45 -6.12 -3.48
N CYS A 38 -5.59 -7.06 -3.11
CA CYS A 38 -6.02 -8.44 -2.83
C CYS A 38 -6.54 -8.57 -1.41
N ASN A 39 -5.91 -7.87 -0.49
CA ASN A 39 -6.31 -7.88 0.91
C ASN A 39 -5.81 -6.61 1.58
N VAL A 40 -6.55 -6.15 2.59
CA VAL A 40 -6.11 -5.05 3.44
C VAL A 40 -6.54 -5.38 4.86
N ASP A 41 -5.59 -5.26 5.79
CA ASP A 41 -5.84 -5.53 7.20
C ASP A 41 -5.58 -4.25 7.98
N HIS A 42 -6.66 -3.61 8.42
CA HIS A 42 -6.57 -2.34 9.16
C HIS A 42 -6.11 -2.54 10.59
N TYR A 43 -6.22 -3.75 11.11
CA TYR A 43 -5.74 -4.07 12.45
C TYR A 43 -4.22 -4.25 12.43
N TRP A 44 -3.70 -5.08 11.52
CA TRP A 44 -2.27 -5.34 11.41
C TRP A 44 -1.54 -4.30 10.58
N LYS A 45 -2.29 -3.40 9.93
CA LYS A 45 -1.72 -2.33 9.11
C LYS A 45 -0.89 -2.88 7.97
N THR A 46 -1.47 -3.81 7.23
CA THR A 46 -0.81 -4.44 6.08
C THR A 46 -1.71 -4.41 4.86
N LEU A 47 -1.09 -4.43 3.70
CA LEU A 47 -1.74 -4.36 2.40
C LEU A 47 -1.12 -5.41 1.50
N GLU A 48 -1.96 -6.12 0.72
CA GLU A 48 -1.45 -7.09 -0.25
C GLU A 48 -1.91 -6.70 -1.65
N ILE A 49 -0.95 -6.56 -2.58
CA ILE A 49 -1.19 -6.30 -3.99
C ILE A 49 -0.30 -7.25 -4.79
N ASN A 50 -0.88 -7.98 -5.75
CA ASN A 50 -0.12 -8.89 -6.62
C ASN A 50 0.76 -9.86 -5.83
N LYS A 51 0.21 -10.39 -4.73
CA LYS A 51 0.90 -11.33 -3.84
C LYS A 51 2.09 -10.73 -3.09
N ILE A 52 2.19 -9.40 -3.09
CA ILE A 52 3.23 -8.70 -2.34
C ILE A 52 2.58 -8.07 -1.11
N GLY A 53 3.10 -8.41 0.06
CA GLY A 53 2.65 -7.83 1.32
C GLY A 53 3.46 -6.60 1.67
N ILE A 54 2.77 -5.52 2.01
CA ILE A 54 3.40 -4.23 2.33
C ILE A 54 2.85 -3.75 3.66
N ASP A 55 3.73 -3.42 4.60
CA ASP A 55 3.31 -2.78 5.85
C ASP A 55 2.96 -1.32 5.57
N PHE A 56 1.93 -0.82 6.24
CA PHE A 56 1.56 0.59 6.09
C PHE A 56 2.72 1.52 6.38
N SER A 57 3.59 1.15 7.33
CA SER A 57 4.74 1.97 7.68
C SER A 57 5.76 2.11 6.55
N GLU A 58 5.73 1.21 5.58
CA GLU A 58 6.64 1.24 4.44
C GLU A 58 6.07 2.05 3.26
N ILE A 59 4.80 2.42 3.34
CA ILE A 59 4.12 3.12 2.24
C ILE A 59 4.48 4.61 2.29
N GLN A 60 4.93 5.13 1.16
CA GLN A 60 5.21 6.55 1.01
C GLN A 60 4.02 7.29 0.43
N GLU A 61 3.36 6.69 -0.58
CA GLU A 61 2.26 7.34 -1.26
C GLU A 61 1.35 6.32 -1.90
N ILE A 62 0.05 6.59 -1.94
CA ILE A 62 -0.93 5.81 -2.70
C ILE A 62 -1.65 6.73 -3.67
N LEU A 63 -1.73 6.29 -4.92
CA LEU A 63 -2.44 6.98 -5.99
C LEU A 63 -3.61 6.11 -6.43
N THR A 64 -4.76 6.73 -6.61
CA THR A 64 -5.98 6.03 -7.04
C THR A 64 -6.41 6.48 -8.44
#